data_4eab0790538f68da6b66682c846e9a8b
#
_entry.id   4eab0790538f68da6b66682c846e9a8b
#
_cell.length_a   1.000
_cell.length_b   1.000
_cell.length_c   1.000
_cell.angle_alpha   90.00
_cell.angle_beta   90.00
_cell.angle_gamma   90.00
#
_symmetry.space_group_name_H-M   'P 1'
#
loop_
_entity.id
_entity.type
_entity.pdbx_description
1 polymer ?
#
loop_
_entity_poly.entity_id
_entity_poly.type
_entity_poly.pdbx_seq_one_letter_code
_entity_poly.pdbx_strand_id
1 'polypeptide(L)'
;MRIAQVAVKYKVPMVKLTGGQRIDLLGIKKHDLPNVWKELGMPSGHAYTKAFRTCKSCVGTDFCRYGVGDSISLAQKIERRFQGIESPHKMKLATAGCPRNCSEAYVKDLGAVAIEGGKWEIYVGGAAGGSVRKGDLLCTVDSHEGVLLYMGRFMQYYREHGKYLERTYGFVARVGIETLRQILVEDSLGICAQLDAEIQKGVDA
;
A
#
# COMPACT_ATOMS: atom_id res chain seq x y z
N MET A 1 8.02 21.85 7.36
CA MET A 1 7.70 23.29 7.59
C MET A 1 6.39 23.68 6.91
N ARG A 2 6.15 23.44 5.62
CA ARG A 2 4.95 23.88 4.89
C ARG A 2 3.60 23.49 5.56
N ILE A 3 3.46 22.23 5.99
CA ILE A 3 2.23 21.75 6.67
C ILE A 3 1.96 22.54 7.95
N ALA A 4 2.99 22.81 8.77
CA ALA A 4 2.85 23.58 10.00
C ALA A 4 2.47 25.04 9.71
N GLN A 5 3.08 25.67 8.70
CA GLN A 5 2.75 27.05 8.28
C GLN A 5 1.30 27.16 7.81
N VAL A 6 0.83 26.22 7.00
CA VAL A 6 -0.56 26.15 6.54
C VAL A 6 -1.51 25.93 7.72
N ALA A 7 -1.16 25.02 8.64
CA ALA A 7 -1.97 24.77 9.84
C ALA A 7 -2.15 26.05 10.70
N VAL A 8 -1.06 26.79 10.92
CA VAL A 8 -1.12 28.08 11.66
C VAL A 8 -1.92 29.12 10.91
N LYS A 9 -1.67 29.31 9.60
CA LYS A 9 -2.35 30.31 8.78
C LYS A 9 -3.87 30.11 8.77
N TYR A 10 -4.33 28.88 8.61
CA TYR A 10 -5.77 28.55 8.57
C TYR A 10 -6.34 28.23 9.97
N LYS A 11 -5.59 28.48 11.03
CA LYS A 11 -6.01 28.27 12.43
C LYS A 11 -6.58 26.87 12.63
N VAL A 12 -5.89 25.86 12.09
CA VAL A 12 -6.30 24.44 12.18
C VAL A 12 -6.35 24.03 13.65
N PRO A 13 -7.50 23.59 14.17
CA PRO A 13 -7.64 23.25 15.59
C PRO A 13 -6.80 22.06 16.03
N MET A 14 -6.58 21.10 15.11
CA MET A 14 -5.84 19.89 15.42
C MET A 14 -5.06 19.39 14.22
N VAL A 15 -3.79 19.09 14.44
CA VAL A 15 -2.93 18.33 13.52
C VAL A 15 -2.69 16.94 14.12
N LYS A 16 -2.99 15.89 13.38
CA LYS A 16 -2.92 14.51 13.87
C LYS A 16 -2.02 13.66 12.97
N LEU A 17 -1.04 12.98 13.56
CA LEU A 17 -0.33 11.89 12.92
C LEU A 17 -1.18 10.62 13.00
N THR A 18 -1.48 10.03 11.86
CA THR A 18 -2.35 8.85 11.79
C THR A 18 -1.57 7.54 11.87
N GLY A 19 -2.24 6.44 12.25
CA GLY A 19 -1.65 5.11 12.22
C GLY A 19 -1.25 4.63 10.82
N GLY A 20 -1.73 5.29 9.75
CA GLY A 20 -1.31 5.06 8.37
C GLY A 20 -0.18 5.98 7.92
N GLN A 21 0.50 6.64 8.86
CA GLN A 21 1.63 7.57 8.61
C GLN A 21 1.27 8.77 7.72
N ARG A 22 0.02 9.23 7.80
CA ARG A 22 -0.43 10.48 7.18
C ARG A 22 -0.57 11.57 8.24
N ILE A 23 -0.61 12.81 7.77
CA ILE A 23 -0.86 13.99 8.61
C ILE A 23 -2.26 14.50 8.27
N ASP A 24 -3.18 14.45 9.25
CA ASP A 24 -4.51 15.01 9.10
C ASP A 24 -4.54 16.44 9.65
N LEU A 25 -5.09 17.38 8.89
CA LEU A 25 -5.42 18.72 9.33
C LEU A 25 -6.94 18.78 9.57
N LEU A 26 -7.35 18.74 10.82
CA LEU A 26 -8.75 18.63 11.21
C LEU A 26 -9.36 19.98 11.52
N GLY A 27 -10.64 20.18 11.15
CA GLY A 27 -11.41 21.39 11.45
C GLY A 27 -11.21 22.52 10.44
N ILE A 28 -10.63 22.26 9.27
CA ILE A 28 -10.56 23.25 8.17
C ILE A 28 -11.98 23.52 7.63
N LYS A 29 -12.32 24.78 7.45
CA LYS A 29 -13.60 25.16 6.85
C LYS A 29 -13.65 24.76 5.38
N LYS A 30 -14.81 24.30 4.93
CA LYS A 30 -15.00 23.78 3.57
C LYS A 30 -14.53 24.75 2.47
N HIS A 31 -14.79 26.05 2.64
CA HIS A 31 -14.43 27.07 1.66
C HIS A 31 -12.92 27.33 1.59
N ASP A 32 -12.15 26.97 2.62
CA ASP A 32 -10.69 27.13 2.67
C ASP A 32 -9.95 25.94 2.00
N LEU A 33 -10.61 24.79 1.83
CA LEU A 33 -9.97 23.57 1.33
C LEU A 33 -9.22 23.75 0.01
N PRO A 34 -9.75 24.43 -1.03
CA PRO A 34 -9.04 24.62 -2.28
C PRO A 34 -7.71 25.40 -2.09
N ASN A 35 -7.76 26.46 -1.25
CA ASN A 35 -6.57 27.26 -0.97
C ASN A 35 -5.55 26.50 -0.13
N VAL A 36 -6.00 25.71 0.86
CA VAL A 36 -5.15 24.86 1.67
C VAL A 36 -4.40 23.84 0.79
N TRP A 37 -5.09 23.15 -0.11
CA TRP A 37 -4.47 22.20 -1.03
C TRP A 37 -3.47 22.89 -1.96
N LYS A 38 -3.82 24.04 -2.53
CA LYS A 38 -2.93 24.83 -3.38
C LYS A 38 -1.65 25.23 -2.63
N GLU A 39 -1.77 25.67 -1.39
CA GLU A 39 -0.61 26.09 -0.58
C GLU A 39 0.23 24.92 -0.10
N LEU A 40 -0.37 23.78 0.22
CA LEU A 40 0.36 22.56 0.56
C LEU A 40 1.21 22.09 -0.62
N GLY A 41 0.67 22.14 -1.84
CA GLY A 41 1.34 21.65 -3.05
C GLY A 41 1.76 20.19 -2.94
N MET A 42 0.95 19.39 -2.25
CA MET A 42 1.18 17.97 -1.99
C MET A 42 -0.05 17.16 -2.43
N PRO A 43 0.13 15.93 -2.92
CA PRO A 43 -1.00 15.05 -3.20
C PRO A 43 -1.76 14.69 -1.91
N SER A 44 -3.03 14.34 -2.04
CA SER A 44 -3.81 13.82 -0.92
C SER A 44 -3.35 12.42 -0.53
N GLY A 45 -3.57 12.01 0.73
CA GLY A 45 -3.32 10.63 1.17
C GLY A 45 -4.43 9.65 0.78
N HIS A 46 -5.31 10.02 -0.15
CA HIS A 46 -6.44 9.21 -0.66
C HIS A 46 -7.28 8.56 0.45
N ALA A 47 -7.44 9.24 1.60
CA ALA A 47 -8.31 8.79 2.66
C ALA A 47 -9.77 8.73 2.14
N TYR A 48 -10.52 7.70 2.52
CA TYR A 48 -11.91 7.49 2.12
C TYR A 48 -12.18 7.21 0.63
N THR A 49 -11.15 7.02 -0.18
CA THR A 49 -11.30 6.65 -1.59
C THR A 49 -11.24 5.14 -1.80
N LYS A 50 -11.80 4.67 -2.92
CA LYS A 50 -11.62 3.32 -3.44
C LYS A 50 -10.37 3.31 -4.31
N ALA A 51 -9.21 3.40 -3.65
CA ALA A 51 -7.93 3.50 -4.32
C ALA A 51 -6.82 2.89 -3.45
N PHE A 52 -5.68 2.75 -4.08
CA PHE A 52 -4.43 2.48 -3.43
C PHE A 52 -4.04 3.67 -2.54
N ARG A 53 -3.85 3.42 -1.26
CA ARG A 53 -3.54 4.44 -0.26
C ARG A 53 -2.06 4.48 0.05
N THR A 54 -1.69 5.28 1.05
CA THR A 54 -0.32 5.35 1.57
C THR A 54 0.20 3.98 2.02
N CYS A 55 1.48 3.73 1.75
CA CYS A 55 2.21 2.56 2.22
C CYS A 55 2.85 2.88 3.58
N LYS A 56 2.42 2.18 4.64
CA LYS A 56 3.03 2.28 5.98
C LYS A 56 4.35 1.53 6.00
N SER A 57 5.40 2.08 6.63
CA SER A 57 6.67 1.37 6.83
C SER A 57 7.11 1.38 8.29
N CYS A 58 7.98 0.46 8.67
CA CYS A 58 8.84 0.62 9.84
C CYS A 58 10.16 1.28 9.42
N VAL A 59 11.05 1.52 10.36
CA VAL A 59 12.33 2.22 10.08
C VAL A 59 13.40 1.33 9.43
N GLY A 60 13.17 0.02 9.32
CA GLY A 60 14.04 -0.92 8.61
C GLY A 60 15.48 -0.92 9.06
N THR A 61 16.38 -1.23 8.13
CA THR A 61 17.84 -1.26 8.35
C THR A 61 18.43 0.10 8.69
N ASP A 62 17.76 1.20 8.32
CA ASP A 62 18.31 2.55 8.52
C ASP A 62 18.44 2.91 10.00
N PHE A 63 17.47 2.52 10.84
CA PHE A 63 17.40 2.95 12.23
C PHE A 63 17.03 1.81 13.21
N CYS A 64 16.92 0.55 12.77
CA CYS A 64 16.56 -0.57 13.62
C CYS A 64 17.63 -1.67 13.61
N ARG A 65 18.19 -1.99 14.78
CA ARG A 65 19.16 -3.09 14.94
C ARG A 65 18.64 -4.47 14.52
N TYR A 66 17.33 -4.64 14.44
CA TYR A 66 16.68 -5.89 14.01
C TYR A 66 16.25 -5.86 12.55
N GLY A 67 16.47 -4.73 11.86
CA GLY A 67 16.15 -4.60 10.44
C GLY A 67 17.05 -5.51 9.60
N VAL A 68 16.45 -6.26 8.69
CA VAL A 68 17.14 -7.09 7.69
C VAL A 68 16.85 -6.62 6.27
N GLY A 69 15.95 -5.63 6.11
CA GLY A 69 15.63 -5.01 4.82
C GLY A 69 15.30 -3.52 4.95
N ASP A 70 15.60 -2.77 3.88
CA ASP A 70 15.30 -1.34 3.76
C ASP A 70 13.82 -1.12 3.43
N SER A 71 13.01 -1.08 4.49
CA SER A 71 11.55 -0.93 4.35
C SER A 71 11.13 0.50 4.02
N ILE A 72 11.92 1.53 4.35
CA ILE A 72 11.59 2.92 4.05
C ILE A 72 11.68 3.17 2.55
N SER A 73 12.81 2.86 1.92
CA SER A 73 12.98 3.04 0.47
C SER A 73 11.97 2.22 -0.32
N LEU A 74 11.71 0.97 0.11
CA LEU A 74 10.68 0.15 -0.54
C LEU A 74 9.29 0.79 -0.44
N ALA A 75 8.88 1.27 0.74
CA ALA A 75 7.58 1.92 0.90
C ALA A 75 7.45 3.18 0.04
N GLN A 76 8.52 3.99 -0.06
CA GLN A 76 8.55 5.16 -0.93
C GLN A 76 8.42 4.78 -2.42
N LYS A 77 9.11 3.72 -2.87
CA LYS A 77 8.99 3.21 -4.25
C LYS A 77 7.55 2.75 -4.54
N ILE A 78 6.95 1.99 -3.61
CA ILE A 78 5.56 1.51 -3.70
C ILE A 78 4.59 2.70 -3.79
N GLU A 79 4.73 3.67 -2.89
CA GLU A 79 3.84 4.83 -2.84
C GLU A 79 3.95 5.69 -4.11
N ARG A 80 5.16 6.01 -4.56
CA ARG A 80 5.37 6.78 -5.79
C ARG A 80 4.79 6.09 -7.03
N ARG A 81 4.82 4.76 -7.05
CA ARG A 81 4.36 4.00 -8.20
C ARG A 81 2.84 3.82 -8.23
N PHE A 82 2.21 3.59 -7.08
CA PHE A 82 0.83 3.08 -7.05
C PHE A 82 -0.17 4.01 -6.36
N GLN A 83 0.27 5.09 -5.69
CA GLN A 83 -0.63 5.95 -4.94
C GLN A 83 -1.74 6.51 -5.83
N GLY A 84 -2.98 6.39 -5.37
CA GLY A 84 -4.15 6.95 -6.04
C GLY A 84 -4.78 6.06 -7.10
N ILE A 85 -4.13 4.98 -7.54
CA ILE A 85 -4.71 4.06 -8.52
C ILE A 85 -6.03 3.50 -7.98
N GLU A 86 -7.09 3.64 -8.75
CA GLU A 86 -8.43 3.17 -8.39
C GLU A 86 -8.50 1.64 -8.27
N SER A 87 -9.33 1.18 -7.36
CA SER A 87 -9.53 -0.25 -7.08
C SER A 87 -10.97 -0.52 -6.62
N PRO A 88 -11.46 -1.77 -6.67
CA PRO A 88 -12.83 -2.11 -6.25
C PRO A 88 -13.18 -1.66 -4.83
N HIS A 89 -12.19 -1.66 -3.93
CA HIS A 89 -12.29 -1.09 -2.60
C HIS A 89 -10.93 -0.51 -2.18
N LYS A 90 -10.90 0.26 -1.08
CA LYS A 90 -9.66 0.81 -0.51
C LYS A 90 -8.61 -0.29 -0.30
N MET A 91 -7.38 -0.03 -0.70
CA MET A 91 -6.22 -0.88 -0.44
C MET A 91 -5.26 -0.19 0.53
N LYS A 92 -4.84 -0.91 1.56
CA LYS A 92 -3.84 -0.48 2.53
C LYS A 92 -2.61 -1.34 2.40
N LEU A 93 -1.46 -0.70 2.44
CA LEU A 93 -0.18 -1.37 2.26
C LEU A 93 0.74 -1.15 3.43
N ALA A 94 1.70 -2.05 3.58
CA ALA A 94 2.83 -1.82 4.47
C ALA A 94 4.06 -2.63 4.05
N THR A 95 5.23 -2.10 4.42
CA THR A 95 6.52 -2.77 4.35
C THR A 95 7.08 -2.92 5.75
N ALA A 96 7.60 -4.09 6.10
CA ALA A 96 8.27 -4.35 7.37
C ALA A 96 9.71 -4.81 7.11
N GLY A 97 10.67 -4.16 7.75
CA GLY A 97 12.09 -4.44 7.59
C GLY A 97 12.57 -5.72 8.29
N CYS A 98 11.68 -6.48 8.93
CA CYS A 98 11.95 -7.81 9.51
C CYS A 98 10.64 -8.50 9.91
N PRO A 99 10.67 -9.83 10.23
CA PRO A 99 9.47 -10.60 10.63
C PRO A 99 8.78 -10.14 11.92
N ARG A 100 9.36 -9.23 12.71
CA ARG A 100 8.69 -8.60 13.87
C ARG A 100 7.47 -7.78 13.47
N ASN A 101 7.36 -7.38 12.20
CA ASN A 101 6.15 -6.82 11.60
C ASN A 101 5.61 -5.56 12.30
N CYS A 102 6.46 -4.66 12.77
CA CYS A 102 6.06 -3.44 13.50
C CYS A 102 5.14 -2.51 12.69
N SER A 103 5.21 -2.55 11.36
CA SER A 103 4.32 -1.80 10.44
C SER A 103 3.01 -2.52 10.14
N GLU A 104 2.79 -3.73 10.70
CA GLU A 104 1.58 -4.54 10.52
C GLU A 104 1.37 -5.01 9.07
N ALA A 105 2.47 -5.28 8.34
CA ALA A 105 2.43 -5.71 6.94
C ALA A 105 1.62 -6.99 6.74
N TYR A 106 1.70 -7.95 7.68
CA TYR A 106 0.93 -9.20 7.61
C TYR A 106 -0.59 -9.02 7.58
N VAL A 107 -1.11 -7.91 8.07
CA VAL A 107 -2.57 -7.66 8.16
C VAL A 107 -3.01 -6.50 7.26
N LYS A 108 -2.28 -6.25 6.19
CA LYS A 108 -2.64 -5.27 5.15
C LYS A 108 -3.20 -5.98 3.92
N ASP A 109 -3.87 -5.21 3.08
CA ASP A 109 -4.35 -5.68 1.78
C ASP A 109 -3.20 -6.23 0.93
N LEU A 110 -2.03 -5.53 0.99
CA LEU A 110 -0.74 -5.95 0.46
C LEU A 110 0.35 -5.64 1.50
N GLY A 111 1.18 -6.62 1.82
CA GLY A 111 2.30 -6.47 2.73
C GLY A 111 3.58 -7.03 2.17
N ALA A 112 4.71 -6.36 2.38
CA ALA A 112 6.04 -6.88 2.12
C ALA A 112 6.82 -6.96 3.42
N VAL A 113 7.40 -8.12 3.71
CA VAL A 113 8.16 -8.37 4.93
C VAL A 113 9.55 -8.86 4.57
N ALA A 114 10.57 -8.11 4.99
CA ALA A 114 11.96 -8.53 4.80
C ALA A 114 12.28 -9.74 5.69
N ILE A 115 12.97 -10.70 5.11
CA ILE A 115 13.52 -11.88 5.77
C ILE A 115 15.03 -11.96 5.53
N GLU A 116 15.71 -12.85 6.24
CA GLU A 116 17.14 -13.06 6.09
C GLU A 116 17.53 -13.37 4.64
N GLY A 117 18.79 -13.08 4.30
CA GLY A 117 19.32 -13.28 2.95
C GLY A 117 18.87 -12.22 1.92
N GLY A 118 18.42 -11.05 2.38
CA GLY A 118 18.02 -9.94 1.49
C GLY A 118 16.70 -10.16 0.75
N LYS A 119 15.90 -11.12 1.19
CA LYS A 119 14.64 -11.52 0.54
C LYS A 119 13.44 -10.82 1.16
N TRP A 120 12.34 -10.80 0.41
CA TRP A 120 11.05 -10.22 0.80
C TRP A 120 9.92 -11.20 0.56
N GLU A 121 9.13 -11.43 1.59
CA GLU A 121 7.86 -12.16 1.49
C GLU A 121 6.72 -11.20 1.17
N ILE A 122 5.90 -11.52 0.18
CA ILE A 122 4.74 -10.73 -0.24
C ILE A 122 3.47 -11.41 0.25
N TYR A 123 2.71 -10.69 1.07
CA TYR A 123 1.45 -11.14 1.65
C TYR A 123 0.27 -10.40 1.05
N VAL A 124 -0.82 -11.11 0.78
CA VAL A 124 -2.04 -10.57 0.15
C VAL A 124 -3.28 -10.90 0.96
N GLY A 125 -4.28 -10.04 0.94
CA GLY A 125 -5.58 -10.29 1.56
C GLY A 125 -5.59 -10.24 3.08
N GLY A 126 -4.68 -9.49 3.70
CA GLY A 126 -4.72 -9.24 5.15
C GLY A 126 -5.82 -8.24 5.54
N ALA A 127 -6.24 -8.29 6.78
CA ALA A 127 -7.22 -7.37 7.37
C ALA A 127 -6.96 -7.14 8.86
N ALA A 128 -7.16 -5.88 9.31
CA ALA A 128 -7.09 -5.49 10.71
C ALA A 128 -8.17 -4.43 11.00
N GLY A 129 -9.41 -4.82 10.93
CA GLY A 129 -10.58 -3.98 11.18
C GLY A 129 -11.67 -4.79 11.85
N GLY A 130 -12.91 -4.71 11.35
CA GLY A 130 -14.01 -5.57 11.82
C GLY A 130 -13.74 -7.06 11.62
N SER A 131 -12.92 -7.41 10.60
CA SER A 131 -12.31 -8.74 10.46
C SER A 131 -10.82 -8.62 10.72
N VAL A 132 -10.24 -9.58 11.43
CA VAL A 132 -8.79 -9.69 11.66
C VAL A 132 -8.32 -10.97 10.97
N ARG A 133 -7.39 -10.80 10.01
CA ARG A 133 -6.85 -11.89 9.23
C ARG A 133 -5.41 -11.60 8.84
N LYS A 134 -4.51 -12.57 9.05
CA LYS A 134 -3.19 -12.55 8.42
C LYS A 134 -3.38 -12.78 6.92
N GLY A 135 -2.67 -12.02 6.09
CA GLY A 135 -2.61 -12.25 4.65
C GLY A 135 -1.95 -13.59 4.32
N ASP A 136 -2.25 -14.12 3.15
CA ASP A 136 -1.60 -15.32 2.63
C ASP A 136 -0.30 -14.94 1.93
N LEU A 137 0.72 -15.76 2.08
CA LEU A 137 1.99 -15.60 1.36
C LEU A 137 1.75 -15.86 -0.14
N LEU A 138 1.97 -14.83 -0.96
CA LEU A 138 1.90 -14.98 -2.41
C LEU A 138 3.19 -15.58 -2.96
N CYS A 139 4.32 -14.92 -2.71
CA CYS A 139 5.64 -15.36 -3.15
C CYS A 139 6.75 -14.72 -2.30
N THR A 140 7.98 -15.19 -2.53
CA THR A 140 9.22 -14.61 -1.98
C THR A 140 10.09 -14.12 -3.13
N VAL A 141 10.66 -12.94 -3.01
CA VAL A 141 11.53 -12.31 -3.99
C VAL A 141 12.81 -11.78 -3.34
N ASP A 142 13.83 -11.48 -4.14
CA ASP A 142 15.15 -11.04 -3.68
C ASP A 142 15.45 -9.55 -3.93
N SER A 143 14.47 -8.79 -4.43
CA SER A 143 14.68 -7.38 -4.77
C SER A 143 13.43 -6.54 -4.55
N HIS A 144 13.61 -5.22 -4.43
CA HIS A 144 12.51 -4.24 -4.41
C HIS A 144 11.72 -4.25 -5.72
N GLU A 145 12.39 -4.46 -6.83
CA GLU A 145 11.79 -4.55 -8.17
C GLU A 145 10.85 -5.77 -8.26
N GLY A 146 11.26 -6.91 -7.70
CA GLY A 146 10.40 -8.08 -7.56
C GLY A 146 9.17 -7.82 -6.71
N VAL A 147 9.31 -7.09 -5.59
CA VAL A 147 8.16 -6.68 -4.76
C VAL A 147 7.20 -5.81 -5.57
N LEU A 148 7.70 -4.79 -6.27
CA LEU A 148 6.87 -3.91 -7.10
C LEU A 148 6.15 -4.68 -8.22
N LEU A 149 6.82 -5.63 -8.85
CA LEU A 149 6.27 -6.47 -9.90
C LEU A 149 5.06 -7.28 -9.39
N TYR A 150 5.26 -8.10 -8.37
CA TYR A 150 4.18 -8.99 -7.90
C TYR A 150 3.07 -8.26 -7.15
N MET A 151 3.37 -7.16 -6.45
CA MET A 151 2.33 -6.29 -5.91
C MET A 151 1.51 -5.65 -7.03
N GLY A 152 2.15 -5.20 -8.11
CA GLY A 152 1.49 -4.64 -9.28
C GLY A 152 0.57 -5.65 -9.96
N ARG A 153 1.05 -6.89 -10.21
CA ARG A 153 0.25 -7.98 -10.78
C ARG A 153 -0.98 -8.32 -9.94
N PHE A 154 -0.79 -8.50 -8.62
CA PHE A 154 -1.93 -8.78 -7.74
C PHE A 154 -2.93 -7.61 -7.74
N MET A 155 -2.44 -6.38 -7.70
CA MET A 155 -3.29 -5.20 -7.70
C MET A 155 -4.10 -5.09 -9.00
N GLN A 156 -3.46 -5.30 -10.16
CA GLN A 156 -4.14 -5.26 -11.44
C GLN A 156 -5.16 -6.40 -11.58
N TYR A 157 -4.79 -7.61 -11.21
CA TYR A 157 -5.69 -8.75 -11.22
C TYR A 157 -6.91 -8.53 -10.30
N TYR A 158 -6.70 -7.94 -9.12
CA TYR A 158 -7.80 -7.56 -8.23
C TYR A 158 -8.68 -6.45 -8.82
N ARG A 159 -8.10 -5.47 -9.55
CA ARG A 159 -8.88 -4.42 -10.24
C ARG A 159 -9.82 -5.00 -11.30
N GLU A 160 -9.37 -6.02 -12.03
CA GLU A 160 -10.12 -6.64 -13.11
C GLU A 160 -11.17 -7.66 -12.62
N HIS A 161 -10.86 -8.40 -11.54
CA HIS A 161 -11.66 -9.54 -11.09
C HIS A 161 -12.34 -9.34 -9.73
N GLY A 162 -12.03 -8.27 -9.01
CA GLY A 162 -12.67 -7.92 -7.74
C GLY A 162 -14.08 -7.36 -7.96
N LYS A 163 -15.04 -7.81 -7.15
CA LYS A 163 -16.40 -7.26 -7.18
C LYS A 163 -16.41 -5.86 -6.56
N TYR A 164 -17.35 -5.03 -6.97
CA TYR A 164 -17.53 -3.70 -6.39
C TYR A 164 -17.69 -3.76 -4.86
N LEU A 165 -16.89 -2.99 -4.14
CA LEU A 165 -16.76 -2.97 -2.68
C LEU A 165 -16.24 -4.28 -2.05
N GLU A 166 -15.79 -5.25 -2.80
CA GLU A 166 -15.12 -6.43 -2.27
C GLU A 166 -13.74 -6.06 -1.73
N ARG A 167 -13.46 -6.40 -0.47
CA ARG A 167 -12.12 -6.23 0.11
C ARG A 167 -11.19 -7.35 -0.37
N THR A 168 -9.90 -7.06 -0.40
CA THR A 168 -8.87 -8.02 -0.83
C THR A 168 -8.91 -9.33 -0.05
N TYR A 169 -9.23 -9.31 1.25
CA TYR A 169 -9.35 -10.54 2.03
C TYR A 169 -10.53 -11.43 1.56
N GLY A 170 -11.64 -10.83 1.16
CA GLY A 170 -12.77 -11.55 0.55
C GLY A 170 -12.42 -12.07 -0.85
N PHE A 171 -11.74 -11.25 -1.64
CA PHE A 171 -11.26 -11.62 -2.96
C PHE A 171 -10.30 -12.83 -2.90
N VAL A 172 -9.28 -12.78 -2.03
CA VAL A 172 -8.32 -13.88 -1.85
C VAL A 172 -9.02 -15.15 -1.33
N ALA A 173 -9.98 -15.01 -0.41
CA ALA A 173 -10.76 -16.15 0.07
C ALA A 173 -11.63 -16.79 -1.04
N ARG A 174 -12.16 -15.97 -1.96
CA ARG A 174 -12.99 -16.42 -3.06
C ARG A 174 -12.20 -17.07 -4.20
N VAL A 175 -11.07 -16.50 -4.56
CA VAL A 175 -10.23 -17.00 -5.67
C VAL A 175 -9.34 -18.16 -5.22
N GLY A 176 -8.84 -18.10 -3.99
CA GLY A 176 -7.88 -19.03 -3.43
C GLY A 176 -6.43 -18.62 -3.68
N ILE A 177 -5.59 -18.76 -2.65
CA ILE A 177 -4.18 -18.35 -2.75
C ILE A 177 -3.39 -19.18 -3.75
N GLU A 178 -3.67 -20.48 -3.85
CA GLU A 178 -2.95 -21.35 -4.79
C GLU A 178 -3.28 -20.97 -6.24
N THR A 179 -4.54 -20.65 -6.54
CA THR A 179 -4.93 -20.12 -7.85
C THR A 179 -4.22 -18.80 -8.16
N LEU A 180 -4.12 -17.90 -7.18
CA LEU A 180 -3.40 -16.64 -7.36
C LEU A 180 -1.91 -16.86 -7.60
N ARG A 181 -1.26 -17.84 -6.95
CA ARG A 181 0.13 -18.21 -7.22
C ARG A 181 0.31 -18.73 -8.64
N GLN A 182 -0.53 -19.67 -9.06
CA GLN A 182 -0.49 -20.21 -10.41
C GLN A 182 -0.62 -19.11 -11.47
N ILE A 183 -1.54 -18.18 -11.28
CA ILE A 183 -1.79 -17.11 -12.25
C ILE A 183 -0.69 -16.04 -12.22
N LEU A 184 -0.35 -15.52 -11.03
CA LEU A 184 0.46 -14.30 -10.90
C LEU A 184 1.96 -14.58 -10.78
N VAL A 185 2.35 -15.79 -10.31
CA VAL A 185 3.75 -16.17 -10.12
C VAL A 185 4.22 -17.14 -11.20
N GLU A 186 3.42 -18.16 -11.49
CA GLU A 186 3.76 -19.21 -12.49
C GLU A 186 3.26 -18.84 -13.90
N ASP A 187 2.47 -17.78 -14.03
CA ASP A 187 1.86 -17.31 -15.29
C ASP A 187 1.09 -18.40 -16.06
N SER A 188 0.37 -19.25 -15.34
CA SER A 188 -0.33 -20.40 -15.91
C SER A 188 -1.36 -20.03 -16.99
N LEU A 189 -1.83 -18.79 -17.01
CA LEU A 189 -2.78 -18.26 -18.01
C LEU A 189 -2.09 -17.42 -19.10
N GLY A 190 -0.77 -17.16 -19.02
CA GLY A 190 -0.03 -16.33 -19.95
C GLY A 190 -0.45 -14.85 -19.96
N ILE A 191 -0.98 -14.34 -18.83
CA ILE A 191 -1.53 -12.97 -18.76
C ILE A 191 -0.65 -11.99 -17.99
N CYS A 192 0.45 -12.43 -17.39
CA CYS A 192 1.28 -11.57 -16.54
C CYS A 192 1.82 -10.35 -17.29
N ALA A 193 2.26 -10.50 -18.53
CA ALA A 193 2.73 -9.39 -19.35
C ALA A 193 1.62 -8.35 -19.62
N GLN A 194 0.38 -8.80 -19.79
CA GLN A 194 -0.78 -7.90 -19.93
C GLN A 194 -1.07 -7.18 -18.62
N LEU A 195 -1.06 -7.87 -17.48
CA LEU A 195 -1.26 -7.25 -16.16
C LEU A 195 -0.19 -6.19 -15.87
N ASP A 196 1.07 -6.48 -16.22
CA ASP A 196 2.20 -5.55 -16.06
C ASP A 196 2.03 -4.29 -16.92
N ALA A 197 1.54 -4.44 -18.16
CA ALA A 197 1.26 -3.32 -19.06
C ALA A 197 0.05 -2.49 -18.58
N GLU A 198 -1.03 -3.13 -18.13
CA GLU A 198 -2.23 -2.42 -17.68
C GLU A 198 -2.01 -1.66 -16.36
N ILE A 199 -1.26 -2.23 -15.40
CA ILE A 199 -0.93 -1.50 -14.18
C ILE A 199 -0.03 -0.30 -14.48
N GLN A 200 0.87 -0.40 -15.45
CA GLN A 200 1.72 0.71 -15.86
C GLN A 200 0.90 1.87 -16.44
N LYS A 201 -0.13 1.61 -17.25
CA LYS A 201 -1.05 2.66 -17.72
C LYS A 201 -1.72 3.40 -16.56
N GLY A 202 -2.08 2.67 -15.48
CA GLY A 202 -2.64 3.28 -14.28
C GLY A 202 -1.63 4.10 -13.47
N VAL A 203 -0.34 3.82 -13.62
CA VAL A 203 0.76 4.60 -13.02
C VAL A 203 0.99 5.90 -13.78
N ASP A 204 0.84 5.88 -15.09
CA ASP A 204 1.13 7.00 -16.00
C ASP A 204 -0.05 7.99 -16.13
N ALA A 205 -1.24 7.63 -15.60
CA ALA A 205 -2.47 8.42 -15.66
C ALA A 205 -2.59 9.41 -14.48
#